data_29268e6921ca736170c57c10c3191fde
#
_entry.id   29268e6921ca736170c57c10c3191fde
#
_cell.length_a   1.000
_cell.length_b   1.000
_cell.length_c   1.000
_cell.angle_alpha   90.00
_cell.angle_beta   90.00
_cell.angle_gamma   90.00
#
_symmetry.space_group_name_H-M   'P 1'
#
loop_
_entity.id
_entity.type
_entity.pdbx_description
1 polymer ?
#
loop_
_entity_poly.entity_id
_entity_poly.type
_entity_poly.pdbx_seq_one_letter_code
_entity_poly.pdbx_strand_id
1 'polypeptide(L)'
;ANEGRIMEAADLAHQTNSLPEVCGRVCPQDRLCEGSCTLNDEFGAVTIGNIERYISDKAIEMGWKPDMSHVQPTGKRVAIVGAGPAGLACADVLTRNGVKAVVYDRHPE
;
A
#
# COMPACT_ATOMS: atom_id res chain seq x y z
N ALA A 1 1.41 13.62 8.19
CA ALA A 1 -0.03 13.53 8.58
C ALA A 1 -0.36 14.51 9.69
N ASN A 2 0.50 14.61 10.68
CA ASN A 2 0.26 15.47 11.86
C ASN A 2 0.13 16.96 11.50
N GLU A 3 0.71 17.38 10.39
CA GLU A 3 0.67 18.77 9.89
C GLU A 3 -0.46 18.99 8.88
N GLY A 4 -1.32 18.01 8.66
CA GLY A 4 -2.43 18.09 7.71
C GLY A 4 -2.03 17.88 6.24
N ARG A 5 -0.78 17.50 5.97
CA ARG A 5 -0.30 17.23 4.60
C ARG A 5 -0.59 15.80 4.19
N ILE A 6 -1.89 15.48 4.06
CA ILE A 6 -2.35 14.11 3.81
C ILE A 6 -1.88 13.57 2.46
N MET A 7 -1.89 14.40 1.40
CA MET A 7 -1.48 13.97 0.07
C MET A 7 0.02 13.61 0.04
N GLU A 8 0.86 14.41 0.70
CA GLU A 8 2.29 14.12 0.83
C GLU A 8 2.53 12.87 1.68
N ALA A 9 1.75 12.69 2.74
CA ALA A 9 1.83 11.50 3.57
C ALA A 9 1.47 10.24 2.78
N ALA A 10 0.45 10.32 1.91
CA ALA A 10 0.07 9.21 1.04
C ALA A 10 1.18 8.87 0.05
N ASP A 11 1.81 9.87 -0.57
CA ASP A 11 2.94 9.64 -1.47
C ASP A 11 4.08 8.93 -0.75
N LEU A 12 4.40 9.36 0.45
CA LEU A 12 5.47 8.75 1.25
C LEU A 12 5.11 7.30 1.63
N ALA A 13 3.88 7.06 2.06
CA ALA A 13 3.43 5.72 2.44
C ALA A 13 3.48 4.75 1.27
N HIS A 14 3.16 5.22 0.06
CA HIS A 14 3.15 4.39 -1.15
C HIS A 14 4.52 4.16 -1.77
N GLN A 15 5.58 4.81 -1.28
CA GLN A 15 6.94 4.56 -1.79
C GLN A 15 7.40 3.13 -1.51
N THR A 16 7.07 2.60 -0.35
CA THR A 16 7.50 1.27 0.10
C THR A 16 6.37 0.26 0.24
N ASN A 17 5.14 0.72 0.22
CA ASN A 17 3.96 -0.14 0.38
C ASN A 17 2.94 0.17 -0.71
N SER A 18 2.60 -0.85 -1.50
CA SER A 18 1.64 -0.70 -2.60
C SER A 18 0.20 -0.60 -2.11
N LEU A 19 -0.14 -1.21 -0.97
CA LEU A 19 -1.51 -1.36 -0.49
C LEU A 19 -1.65 -0.98 0.99
N PRO A 20 -1.34 0.27 1.39
CA PRO A 20 -1.46 0.67 2.80
C PRO A 20 -2.91 0.61 3.32
N GLU A 21 -3.90 0.82 2.46
CA GLU A 21 -5.31 0.70 2.81
C GLU A 21 -5.70 -0.73 3.18
N VAL A 22 -5.09 -1.73 2.54
CA VAL A 22 -5.30 -3.14 2.86
C VAL A 22 -4.52 -3.53 4.11
N CYS A 23 -3.26 -3.13 4.20
CA CYS A 23 -2.41 -3.41 5.35
C CYS A 23 -3.00 -2.81 6.64
N GLY A 24 -3.60 -1.64 6.55
CA GLY A 24 -4.23 -0.98 7.70
C GLY A 24 -5.45 -1.74 8.24
N ARG A 25 -6.03 -2.66 7.46
CA ARG A 25 -7.21 -3.42 7.84
C ARG A 25 -6.94 -4.90 8.12
N VAL A 26 -5.99 -5.51 7.42
CA VAL A 26 -5.81 -6.97 7.38
C VAL A 26 -4.60 -7.43 8.16
N CYS A 27 -3.53 -6.64 8.20
CA CYS A 27 -2.30 -7.02 8.91
C CYS A 27 -2.53 -7.13 10.42
N PRO A 28 -2.00 -8.20 11.06
CA PRO A 28 -2.05 -8.32 12.52
C PRO A 28 -0.96 -7.48 13.17
N GLN A 29 -1.15 -6.15 13.23
CA GLN A 29 -0.16 -5.19 13.71
C GLN A 29 0.28 -5.45 15.15
N ASP A 30 -0.63 -5.91 16.00
CA ASP A 30 -0.36 -6.23 17.39
C ASP A 30 0.70 -7.32 17.57
N ARG A 31 0.83 -8.21 16.59
CA ARG A 31 1.82 -9.31 16.58
C ARG A 31 3.09 -8.97 15.82
N LEU A 32 3.05 -7.92 15.01
CA LEU A 32 4.12 -7.55 14.09
C LEU A 32 4.72 -6.20 14.49
N CYS A 33 4.46 -5.16 13.69
CA CYS A 33 5.11 -3.86 13.89
C CYS A 33 4.78 -3.20 15.22
N GLU A 34 3.51 -3.24 15.65
CA GLU A 34 3.12 -2.64 16.93
C GLU A 34 3.66 -3.42 18.13
N GLY A 35 3.64 -4.75 18.04
CA GLY A 35 4.21 -5.60 19.09
C GLY A 35 5.71 -5.43 19.25
N SER A 36 6.41 -5.08 18.18
CA SER A 36 7.86 -4.87 18.15
C SER A 36 8.27 -3.41 18.27
N CYS A 37 7.32 -2.50 18.46
CA CYS A 37 7.60 -1.07 18.53
C CYS A 37 8.46 -0.75 19.77
N THR A 38 9.53 0.02 19.59
CA THR A 38 10.44 0.39 20.68
C THR A 38 9.78 1.28 21.73
N LEU A 39 8.69 1.97 21.39
CA LEU A 39 7.94 2.82 22.32
C LEU A 39 6.93 2.03 23.15
N ASN A 40 6.72 0.75 22.84
CA ASN A 40 5.67 -0.05 23.47
C ASN A 40 5.84 -0.19 24.99
N ASP A 41 7.08 -0.23 25.48
CA ASP A 41 7.38 -0.45 26.89
C ASP A 41 7.08 0.77 27.79
N GLU A 42 7.21 1.99 27.26
CA GLU A 42 7.07 3.23 28.05
C GLU A 42 5.88 4.09 27.65
N PHE A 43 5.65 4.25 26.36
CA PHE A 43 4.67 5.22 25.83
C PHE A 43 3.52 4.57 25.09
N GLY A 44 3.52 3.25 24.94
CA GLY A 44 2.60 2.53 24.08
C GLY A 44 3.09 2.52 22.64
N ALA A 45 2.74 1.48 21.91
CA ALA A 45 3.14 1.29 20.53
C ALA A 45 2.55 2.38 19.61
N VAL A 46 3.31 2.78 18.60
CA VAL A 46 2.79 3.61 17.52
C VAL A 46 1.74 2.82 16.74
N THR A 47 0.55 3.39 16.55
CA THR A 47 -0.55 2.71 15.85
C THR A 47 -0.35 2.76 14.32
N ILE A 48 0.67 2.07 13.84
CA ILE A 48 1.12 2.11 12.44
C ILE A 48 -0.01 1.76 11.48
N GLY A 49 -0.72 0.66 11.73
CA GLY A 49 -1.81 0.22 10.89
C GLY A 49 -2.95 1.24 10.82
N ASN A 50 -3.34 1.81 11.95
CA ASN A 50 -4.39 2.84 11.99
C ASN A 50 -3.96 4.13 11.30
N ILE A 51 -2.69 4.50 11.40
CA ILE A 51 -2.12 5.66 10.72
C ILE A 51 -2.15 5.44 9.21
N GLU A 52 -1.71 4.27 8.74
CA GLU A 52 -1.77 3.91 7.32
C GLU A 52 -3.20 3.94 6.78
N ARG A 53 -4.12 3.37 7.54
CA ARG A 53 -5.54 3.35 7.18
C ARG A 53 -6.10 4.77 7.08
N TYR A 54 -5.84 5.62 8.06
CA TYR A 54 -6.29 7.01 8.07
C TYR A 54 -5.75 7.79 6.88
N ILE A 55 -4.43 7.73 6.64
CA ILE A 55 -3.78 8.43 5.54
C ILE A 55 -4.36 7.97 4.21
N SER A 56 -4.47 6.66 4.00
CA SER A 56 -4.95 6.10 2.74
C SER A 56 -6.40 6.44 2.46
N ASP A 57 -7.27 6.26 3.45
CA ASP A 57 -8.70 6.55 3.29
C ASP A 57 -8.93 8.04 3.04
N LYS A 58 -8.24 8.90 3.78
CA LYS A 58 -8.37 10.35 3.65
C LYS A 58 -7.85 10.85 2.31
N ALA A 59 -6.69 10.32 1.88
CA ALA A 59 -6.09 10.70 0.60
C ALA A 59 -6.99 10.30 -0.57
N ILE A 60 -7.55 9.09 -0.56
CA ILE A 60 -8.47 8.62 -1.61
C ILE A 60 -9.73 9.49 -1.63
N GLU A 61 -10.28 9.83 -0.46
CA GLU A 61 -11.43 10.74 -0.35
C GLU A 61 -11.13 12.11 -0.97
N MET A 62 -9.89 12.58 -0.85
CA MET A 62 -9.43 13.85 -1.42
C MET A 62 -9.04 13.75 -2.89
N GLY A 63 -9.19 12.58 -3.51
CA GLY A 63 -8.89 12.37 -4.93
C GLY A 63 -7.45 12.01 -5.24
N TRP A 64 -6.67 11.55 -4.25
CA TRP A 64 -5.30 11.12 -4.49
C TRP A 64 -5.24 9.94 -5.45
N LYS A 65 -4.28 9.99 -6.37
CA LYS A 65 -3.98 8.90 -7.31
C LYS A 65 -2.48 8.76 -7.46
N PRO A 66 -1.96 7.53 -7.64
CA PRO A 66 -0.54 7.37 -7.91
C PRO A 66 -0.15 8.02 -9.24
N ASP A 67 1.02 8.66 -9.24
CA ASP A 67 1.57 9.27 -10.44
C ASP A 67 2.33 8.23 -11.26
N MET A 68 1.80 7.91 -12.44
CA MET A 68 2.39 6.95 -13.37
C MET A 68 2.92 7.64 -14.64
N SER A 69 2.98 8.97 -14.65
CA SER A 69 3.36 9.74 -15.86
C SER A 69 4.80 9.45 -16.31
N HIS A 70 5.68 9.03 -15.41
CA HIS A 70 7.07 8.71 -15.70
C HIS A 70 7.29 7.26 -16.18
N VAL A 71 6.23 6.45 -16.18
CA VAL A 71 6.34 5.02 -16.53
C VAL A 71 6.47 4.86 -18.03
N GLN A 72 7.49 4.10 -18.46
CA GLN A 72 7.73 3.77 -19.86
C GLN A 72 7.57 2.27 -20.07
N PRO A 73 6.76 1.83 -21.07
CA PRO A 73 6.58 0.40 -21.34
C PRO A 73 7.90 -0.28 -21.71
N THR A 74 8.16 -1.45 -21.13
CA THR A 74 9.34 -2.27 -21.43
C THR A 74 9.08 -3.29 -22.52
N GLY A 75 7.81 -3.50 -22.89
CA GLY A 75 7.41 -4.55 -23.82
C GLY A 75 7.32 -5.94 -23.18
N LYS A 76 7.62 -6.07 -21.91
CA LYS A 76 7.52 -7.34 -21.17
C LYS A 76 6.13 -7.53 -20.59
N ARG A 77 5.74 -8.79 -20.44
CA ARG A 77 4.43 -9.17 -19.89
C ARG A 77 4.64 -10.22 -18.80
N VAL A 78 3.86 -10.12 -17.73
CA VAL A 78 3.89 -11.07 -16.61
C VAL A 78 2.47 -11.50 -16.28
N ALA A 79 2.25 -12.79 -16.10
CA ALA A 79 0.97 -13.34 -15.65
C ALA A 79 1.06 -13.54 -14.13
N ILE A 80 0.05 -13.08 -13.42
CA ILE A 80 -0.07 -13.21 -11.97
C ILE A 80 -1.29 -14.09 -11.69
N VAL A 81 -1.11 -15.14 -10.95
CA VAL A 81 -2.20 -16.02 -10.54
C VAL A 81 -2.59 -15.69 -9.10
N GLY A 82 -3.77 -15.14 -8.93
CA GLY A 82 -4.31 -14.69 -7.65
C GLY A 82 -4.39 -13.18 -7.54
N ALA A 83 -5.55 -12.67 -7.17
CA ALA A 83 -5.80 -11.23 -6.97
C ALA A 83 -5.92 -10.86 -5.48
N GLY A 84 -5.25 -11.61 -4.61
CA GLY A 84 -5.12 -11.25 -3.21
C GLY A 84 -4.10 -10.13 -3.01
N PRO A 85 -3.84 -9.72 -1.76
CA PRO A 85 -2.91 -8.62 -1.49
C PRO A 85 -1.53 -8.79 -2.12
N ALA A 86 -0.97 -10.00 -2.07
CA ALA A 86 0.35 -10.28 -2.65
C ALA A 86 0.34 -10.12 -4.17
N GLY A 87 -0.67 -10.68 -4.85
CA GLY A 87 -0.79 -10.59 -6.31
C GLY A 87 -1.01 -9.15 -6.77
N LEU A 88 -1.87 -8.42 -6.09
CA LEU A 88 -2.15 -7.03 -6.43
C LEU A 88 -0.94 -6.13 -6.18
N ALA A 89 -0.20 -6.35 -5.09
CA ALA A 89 1.03 -5.60 -4.81
C ALA A 89 2.10 -5.88 -5.88
N CYS A 90 2.24 -7.12 -6.30
CA CYS A 90 3.14 -7.51 -7.39
C CYS A 90 2.75 -6.80 -8.69
N ALA A 91 1.46 -6.78 -9.02
CA ALA A 91 0.96 -6.09 -10.22
C ALA A 91 1.25 -4.59 -10.17
N ASP A 92 1.06 -3.96 -9.02
CA ASP A 92 1.34 -2.54 -8.84
C ASP A 92 2.82 -2.22 -9.09
N VAL A 93 3.73 -2.96 -8.47
CA VAL A 93 5.17 -2.77 -8.63
C VAL A 93 5.60 -2.99 -10.09
N LEU A 94 5.10 -4.04 -10.74
CA LEU A 94 5.41 -4.31 -12.14
C LEU A 94 4.91 -3.17 -13.05
N THR A 95 3.70 -2.68 -12.81
CA THR A 95 3.13 -1.57 -13.58
C THR A 95 3.96 -0.29 -13.42
N ARG A 96 4.43 0.00 -12.22
CA ARG A 96 5.29 1.16 -11.95
C ARG A 96 6.64 1.07 -12.68
N ASN A 97 7.07 -0.14 -13.01
CA ASN A 97 8.32 -0.39 -13.74
C ASN A 97 8.10 -0.61 -15.24
N GLY A 98 6.90 -0.36 -15.74
CA GLY A 98 6.58 -0.45 -17.17
C GLY A 98 6.34 -1.86 -17.70
N VAL A 99 6.18 -2.85 -16.83
CA VAL A 99 5.86 -4.23 -17.20
C VAL A 99 4.34 -4.41 -17.21
N LYS A 100 3.79 -4.97 -18.28
CA LYS A 100 2.37 -5.28 -18.35
C LYS A 100 2.06 -6.49 -17.50
N ALA A 101 1.23 -6.31 -16.48
CA ALA A 101 0.77 -7.39 -15.61
C ALA A 101 -0.66 -7.79 -15.98
N VAL A 102 -0.90 -9.10 -16.09
CA VAL A 102 -2.24 -9.67 -16.28
C VAL A 102 -2.54 -10.56 -15.07
N VAL A 103 -3.59 -10.22 -14.34
CA VAL A 103 -3.95 -10.91 -13.10
C VAL A 103 -5.11 -11.86 -13.35
N TYR A 104 -4.94 -13.11 -12.94
CA TYR A 104 -5.97 -14.14 -13.05
C TYR A 104 -6.41 -14.57 -11.65
N ASP A 105 -7.71 -14.63 -11.43
CA ASP A 105 -8.27 -15.13 -10.18
C ASP A 105 -9.42 -16.09 -10.51
N ARG A 106 -9.55 -17.12 -9.68
CA ARG A 106 -10.67 -18.07 -9.80
C ARG A 106 -12.00 -17.48 -9.32
N HIS A 107 -11.96 -16.41 -8.55
CA HIS A 107 -13.15 -15.72 -8.06
C HIS A 107 -13.44 -14.50 -8.95
N PRO A 108 -14.66 -14.38 -9.49
CA PRO A 108 -15.00 -13.25 -10.36
C PRO A 108 -15.20 -11.92 -9.61
N GLU A 109 -15.22 -11.95 -8.28
CA GLU A 109 -15.45 -10.76 -7.45
C GLU A 109 -14.18 -10.23 -6.79
#